data_7e06f21ee63ed3bf01198f73850028d4
#
_entry.id   7e06f21ee63ed3bf01198f73850028d4
#
_cell.length_a   1.000
_cell.length_b   1.000
_cell.length_c   1.000
_cell.angle_alpha   90.00
_cell.angle_beta   90.00
_cell.angle_gamma   90.00
#
_symmetry.space_group_name_H-M   'P 1'
#
loop_
_entity.id
_entity.type
_entity.pdbx_description
1 polymer ?
#
loop_
_entity_poly.entity_id
_entity_poly.type
_entity_poly.pdbx_seq_one_letter_code
_entity_poly.pdbx_strand_id
1 'polypeptide(L)'
;MVRMCFIAAAALAAAGCRTNVVRLPAGDVVLTETMLVGSDSSGKVFRGAPDGSTRITGAVKVGPWEDRGGGVRAAKLPLGADGKPVYTETLFVNGRRASRARLPDSGYFSPTVNVEETACPSSRTGWRHTLSLPPEVAEKVAAAPASELAYAQLLFHVKWDVARHPIVSYADGKLAVDGGKMADWSKWEKGDLCCIENLRSAFDAPGEWFCDAAAGEILYRPLPGEETLEAFIPCEGLETLVAVDRASDVTFENITFAMSAPVAAKGPTTLFSYQAAAFASSAAVIVDRSTNVVFRNCRFERTGNYALWFREKVRGGGAYSCEMHDLGAGGVRIGLHRWKKGEEVTSGVSVDDCLIEDGGRFHPAGVGVLIGNASDCSVVHNEICGLYYTGVSVGWSWGYAESPTQRNTVAFNHIHDIGKSELADMGGVYTLGMSFGTCVSNNVIHGVHSYSYGGWGLYTDEGSEGITLENNLVYDTDDASFHQHYGRDNVVRNNILVDSSSGQVAVTRAEDHRSLTCERNIVIWSKGDAFVKYGGTKSERAKIDWRRNLWWRADGKEEFNGTSFADWRGRVKDEGSVFADPLFADWKSHDFRLSPDSPALKLGFVPFDPSLAGRRKR
;
A
#
# COMPACT_ATOMS: atom_id res chain seq x y z
N MET A 1 14.91 -10.54 29.72
CA MET A 1 13.66 -10.81 28.95
C MET A 1 12.52 -10.93 29.97
N VAL A 2 11.70 -9.89 30.12
CA VAL A 2 10.60 -9.89 31.08
C VAL A 2 9.36 -10.40 30.36
N ARG A 3 8.95 -11.65 30.64
CA ARG A 3 7.63 -12.16 30.23
C ARG A 3 6.58 -11.46 31.09
N MET A 4 5.88 -10.51 30.54
CA MET A 4 4.71 -9.93 31.19
C MET A 4 3.46 -10.68 30.69
N CYS A 5 2.99 -11.66 31.51
CA CYS A 5 1.60 -12.08 31.47
C CYS A 5 0.70 -10.91 31.89
N PHE A 6 -0.55 -10.89 31.46
CA PHE A 6 -1.61 -9.89 31.63
C PHE A 6 -1.76 -9.26 33.05
N ILE A 7 -1.17 -9.83 34.07
CA ILE A 7 -1.19 -9.34 35.46
C ILE A 7 -0.47 -7.98 35.60
N ALA A 8 0.44 -7.62 34.69
CA ALA A 8 1.25 -6.41 34.89
C ALA A 8 0.56 -5.11 34.43
N ALA A 9 -0.34 -5.14 33.46
CA ALA A 9 -1.14 -3.94 33.09
C ALA A 9 -2.16 -3.63 34.21
N ALA A 10 -2.74 -4.66 34.84
CA ALA A 10 -3.63 -4.52 36.01
C ALA A 10 -2.84 -4.16 37.28
N ALA A 11 -1.64 -4.70 37.48
CA ALA A 11 -0.81 -4.41 38.67
C ALA A 11 -0.21 -2.99 38.63
N LEU A 12 0.09 -2.43 37.48
CA LEU A 12 0.51 -1.03 37.31
C LEU A 12 -0.66 -0.05 37.56
N ALA A 13 -1.91 -0.48 37.35
CA ALA A 13 -3.10 0.31 37.66
C ALA A 13 -3.46 0.31 39.14
N ALA A 14 -3.03 -0.68 39.92
CA ALA A 14 -3.34 -0.82 41.35
C ALA A 14 -2.40 -0.04 42.30
N ALA A 15 -1.24 0.43 41.81
CA ALA A 15 -0.42 1.36 42.60
C ALA A 15 -1.01 2.76 42.44
N GLY A 16 -1.72 3.26 43.43
CA GLY A 16 -2.46 4.53 43.49
C GLY A 16 -1.68 5.80 43.11
N CYS A 17 -1.16 5.85 41.92
CA CYS A 17 -0.45 6.98 41.36
C CYS A 17 -1.46 7.86 40.60
N ARG A 18 -1.66 9.09 41.06
CA ARG A 18 -2.50 10.14 40.49
C ARG A 18 -1.98 10.68 39.13
N THR A 19 -1.05 9.99 38.46
CA THR A 19 -0.53 10.39 37.16
C THR A 19 -1.22 9.59 36.05
N ASN A 20 -1.81 10.27 35.07
CA ASN A 20 -2.41 9.66 33.86
C ASN A 20 -1.37 9.00 32.95
N VAL A 21 -0.10 8.92 33.36
CA VAL A 21 1.01 8.39 32.55
C VAL A 21 1.39 6.99 33.02
N VAL A 22 1.22 6.01 32.14
CA VAL A 22 1.72 4.64 32.26
C VAL A 22 3.08 4.57 31.58
N ARG A 23 4.16 4.45 32.34
CA ARG A 23 5.52 4.32 31.81
C ARG A 23 5.80 2.87 31.48
N LEU A 24 6.20 2.61 30.24
CA LEU A 24 6.65 1.30 29.80
C LEU A 24 8.17 1.18 30.00
N PRO A 25 8.67 -0.05 30.29
CA PRO A 25 10.10 -0.26 30.47
C PRO A 25 10.88 -0.05 29.15
N ALA A 26 12.16 0.26 29.26
CA ALA A 26 13.10 0.18 28.15
C ALA A 26 13.27 -1.28 27.68
N GLY A 27 13.53 -1.48 26.39
CA GLY A 27 13.71 -2.78 25.76
C GLY A 27 12.38 -3.45 25.37
N ASP A 28 12.43 -4.77 25.19
CA ASP A 28 11.32 -5.54 24.62
C ASP A 28 10.24 -5.89 25.64
N VAL A 29 9.02 -5.50 25.35
CA VAL A 29 7.78 -5.99 25.95
C VAL A 29 7.22 -7.06 25.02
N VAL A 30 7.54 -8.32 25.28
CA VAL A 30 7.15 -9.44 24.42
C VAL A 30 5.73 -9.90 24.75
N LEU A 31 4.86 -9.85 23.74
CA LEU A 31 3.47 -10.29 23.84
C LEU A 31 3.30 -11.70 23.26
N THR A 32 2.47 -12.50 23.90
CA THR A 32 1.98 -13.80 23.39
C THR A 32 0.51 -13.76 23.04
N GLU A 33 -0.17 -12.69 23.36
CA GLU A 33 -1.56 -12.41 23.05
C GLU A 33 -1.77 -10.90 22.89
N THR A 34 -2.84 -10.48 22.27
CA THR A 34 -3.15 -9.07 22.02
C THR A 34 -3.34 -8.31 23.33
N MET A 35 -2.62 -7.20 23.51
CA MET A 35 -2.82 -6.26 24.61
C MET A 35 -4.11 -5.47 24.39
N LEU A 36 -5.07 -5.59 25.29
CA LEU A 36 -6.34 -4.88 25.25
C LEU A 36 -6.26 -3.56 26.04
N VAL A 37 -6.72 -2.46 25.43
CA VAL A 37 -6.80 -1.12 26.04
C VAL A 37 -8.26 -0.67 25.95
N GLY A 38 -8.98 -0.82 27.06
CA GLY A 38 -10.42 -0.55 27.16
C GLY A 38 -10.73 0.81 27.79
N SER A 39 -12.00 1.00 28.14
CA SER A 39 -12.55 2.22 28.75
C SER A 39 -11.90 2.60 30.09
N ASP A 40 -11.37 1.64 30.82
CA ASP A 40 -10.60 1.83 32.07
C ASP A 40 -9.25 2.52 31.86
N SER A 41 -8.81 2.59 30.62
CA SER A 41 -7.60 3.26 30.18
C SER A 41 -7.85 4.67 29.60
N SER A 42 -9.09 5.15 29.63
CA SER A 42 -9.42 6.49 29.16
C SER A 42 -8.64 7.57 29.92
N GLY A 43 -8.16 8.57 29.18
CA GLY A 43 -7.32 9.66 29.70
C GLY A 43 -5.86 9.28 30.00
N LYS A 44 -5.42 8.06 29.68
CA LYS A 44 -4.05 7.60 29.94
C LYS A 44 -3.09 7.90 28.79
N VAL A 45 -1.83 8.15 29.17
CA VAL A 45 -0.70 8.25 28.26
C VAL A 45 0.21 7.05 28.50
N PHE A 46 0.29 6.14 27.54
CA PHE A 46 1.28 5.05 27.50
C PHE A 46 2.57 5.61 26.90
N ARG A 47 3.60 5.75 27.71
CA ARG A 47 4.86 6.37 27.31
C ARG A 47 6.01 5.40 27.41
N GLY A 48 6.70 5.22 26.29
CA GLY A 48 7.97 4.49 26.21
C GLY A 48 9.13 5.26 26.85
N ALA A 49 10.28 4.62 26.90
CA ALA A 49 11.52 5.22 27.37
C ALA A 49 11.92 6.43 26.49
N PRO A 50 12.54 7.47 27.10
CA PRO A 50 12.89 8.70 26.36
C PRO A 50 13.89 8.48 25.22
N ASP A 51 14.70 7.43 25.30
CA ASP A 51 15.68 7.05 24.27
C ASP A 51 15.05 6.25 23.10
N GLY A 52 13.72 6.04 23.11
CA GLY A 52 13.00 5.28 22.09
C GLY A 52 13.22 3.77 22.13
N SER A 53 13.85 3.23 23.18
CA SER A 53 14.20 1.81 23.26
C SER A 53 13.02 0.89 23.63
N THR A 54 11.87 1.42 24.04
CA THR A 54 10.68 0.62 24.34
C THR A 54 10.09 0.02 23.08
N ARG A 55 9.98 -1.32 23.05
CA ARG A 55 9.40 -2.04 21.89
C ARG A 55 8.35 -3.05 22.36
N ILE A 56 7.10 -2.85 21.95
CA ILE A 56 6.02 -3.84 22.10
C ILE A 56 6.11 -4.78 20.88
N THR A 57 6.34 -6.06 21.11
CA THR A 57 6.64 -7.00 20.05
C THR A 57 6.00 -8.37 20.26
N GLY A 58 5.61 -9.01 19.14
CA GLY A 58 5.20 -10.41 19.09
C GLY A 58 6.34 -11.37 18.73
N ALA A 59 7.60 -10.96 18.87
CA ALA A 59 8.75 -11.73 18.44
C ALA A 59 9.01 -12.97 19.31
N VAL A 60 9.20 -14.12 18.67
CA VAL A 60 9.66 -15.37 19.28
C VAL A 60 11.07 -15.65 18.77
N LYS A 61 12.03 -15.78 19.68
CA LYS A 61 13.43 -16.02 19.31
C LYS A 61 13.62 -17.42 18.72
N VAL A 62 14.40 -17.47 17.61
CA VAL A 62 14.81 -18.71 16.94
C VAL A 62 16.28 -18.99 17.22
N GLY A 63 16.61 -20.23 17.53
CA GLY A 63 17.98 -20.68 17.82
C GLY A 63 18.02 -21.66 19.00
N PRO A 64 19.17 -22.23 19.34
CA PRO A 64 20.50 -21.96 18.77
C PRO A 64 20.60 -22.41 17.30
N TRP A 65 21.56 -21.80 16.57
CA TRP A 65 21.85 -22.13 15.18
C TRP A 65 22.99 -23.12 15.07
N GLU A 66 22.81 -24.18 14.28
CA GLU A 66 23.78 -25.19 13.96
C GLU A 66 24.34 -25.02 12.55
N ASP A 67 25.61 -25.27 12.36
CA ASP A 67 26.24 -25.29 11.03
C ASP A 67 25.92 -26.61 10.32
N ARG A 68 25.31 -26.53 9.16
CA ARG A 68 24.99 -27.68 8.30
C ARG A 68 25.98 -27.85 7.15
N GLY A 69 27.02 -27.03 7.10
CA GLY A 69 27.96 -26.96 5.99
C GLY A 69 27.42 -26.20 4.78
N GLY A 70 28.30 -25.93 3.80
CA GLY A 70 27.91 -25.22 2.58
C GLY A 70 27.30 -23.82 2.79
N GLY A 71 27.63 -23.16 3.91
CA GLY A 71 27.09 -21.84 4.25
C GLY A 71 25.65 -21.85 4.77
N VAL A 72 25.14 -23.01 5.18
CA VAL A 72 23.77 -23.15 5.71
C VAL A 72 23.79 -23.25 7.23
N ARG A 73 22.95 -22.47 7.88
CA ARG A 73 22.64 -22.55 9.30
C ARG A 73 21.24 -23.11 9.48
N ALA A 74 21.04 -23.94 10.51
CA ALA A 74 19.75 -24.52 10.85
C ALA A 74 19.38 -24.23 12.31
N ALA A 75 18.11 -24.01 12.57
CA ALA A 75 17.57 -23.91 13.91
C ALA A 75 16.21 -24.62 13.98
N LYS A 76 15.85 -25.16 15.16
CA LYS A 76 14.55 -25.75 15.38
C LYS A 76 13.48 -24.66 15.39
N LEU A 77 12.33 -24.95 14.78
CA LEU A 77 11.13 -24.14 14.93
C LEU A 77 10.64 -24.20 16.40
N PRO A 78 10.23 -23.06 16.98
CA PRO A 78 9.54 -23.07 18.26
C PRO A 78 8.30 -23.96 18.22
N LEU A 79 7.93 -24.53 19.37
CA LEU A 79 6.71 -25.31 19.49
C LEU A 79 5.53 -24.41 19.82
N GLY A 80 4.41 -24.60 19.13
CA GLY A 80 3.14 -23.99 19.45
C GLY A 80 2.47 -24.59 20.70
N ALA A 81 1.31 -24.07 21.08
CA ALA A 81 0.55 -24.55 22.23
C ALA A 81 0.10 -26.02 22.09
N ASP A 82 0.02 -26.53 20.87
CA ASP A 82 -0.33 -27.92 20.56
C ASP A 82 0.90 -28.88 20.55
N GLY A 83 2.09 -28.36 20.89
CA GLY A 83 3.34 -29.11 20.92
C GLY A 83 3.93 -29.38 19.53
N LYS A 84 3.38 -28.83 18.46
CA LYS A 84 3.90 -28.96 17.10
C LYS A 84 4.79 -27.77 16.74
N PRO A 85 5.74 -27.96 15.78
CA PRO A 85 6.51 -26.85 15.25
C PRO A 85 5.60 -25.75 14.66
N VAL A 86 5.89 -24.50 15.01
CA VAL A 86 5.15 -23.35 14.50
C VAL A 86 5.51 -23.11 13.05
N TYR A 87 4.54 -23.18 12.15
CA TYR A 87 4.73 -22.75 10.76
C TYR A 87 4.88 -21.23 10.69
N THR A 88 5.81 -20.75 9.89
CA THR A 88 6.00 -19.30 9.68
C THR A 88 6.24 -18.97 8.21
N GLU A 89 5.76 -17.82 7.79
CA GLU A 89 6.02 -17.24 6.46
C GLU A 89 6.94 -16.02 6.54
N THR A 90 7.48 -15.74 7.73
CA THR A 90 8.36 -14.59 7.96
C THR A 90 9.46 -14.94 8.94
N LEU A 91 10.69 -14.59 8.60
CA LEU A 91 11.87 -14.66 9.46
C LEU A 91 12.55 -13.28 9.51
N PHE A 92 12.89 -12.84 10.70
CA PHE A 92 13.70 -11.64 10.92
C PHE A 92 15.07 -12.06 11.43
N VAL A 93 16.13 -11.57 10.80
CA VAL A 93 17.52 -11.86 11.18
C VAL A 93 18.28 -10.54 11.30
N ASN A 94 18.96 -10.35 12.42
CA ASN A 94 19.77 -9.17 12.69
C ASN A 94 19.02 -7.84 12.39
N GLY A 95 17.76 -7.77 12.81
CA GLY A 95 16.92 -6.58 12.67
C GLY A 95 16.27 -6.37 11.30
N ARG A 96 16.47 -7.23 10.31
CA ARG A 96 15.85 -7.14 8.98
C ARG A 96 14.94 -8.33 8.68
N ARG A 97 13.96 -8.16 7.79
CA ARG A 97 13.18 -9.26 7.22
C ARG A 97 14.08 -10.03 6.25
N ALA A 98 14.31 -11.32 6.49
CA ALA A 98 15.04 -12.18 5.61
C ALA A 98 14.21 -12.57 4.38
N SER A 99 14.88 -12.79 3.24
CA SER A 99 14.21 -13.22 2.01
C SER A 99 13.78 -14.67 2.12
N ARG A 100 12.51 -14.97 1.91
CA ARG A 100 12.05 -16.36 1.81
C ARG A 100 12.55 -16.93 0.50
N ALA A 101 13.12 -18.15 0.52
CA ALA A 101 13.55 -18.85 -0.68
C ALA A 101 12.44 -18.83 -1.73
N ARG A 102 12.73 -18.27 -2.91
CA ARG A 102 11.75 -18.07 -3.98
C ARG A 102 12.28 -18.43 -5.35
N LEU A 103 11.41 -18.80 -6.24
CA LEU A 103 11.71 -19.15 -7.62
C LEU A 103 10.91 -18.25 -8.58
N PRO A 104 11.56 -17.43 -9.43
CA PRO A 104 13.01 -17.16 -9.45
C PRO A 104 13.45 -16.29 -8.26
N ASP A 105 14.75 -16.22 -7.97
CA ASP A 105 15.32 -15.42 -6.86
C ASP A 105 15.03 -13.93 -7.01
N SER A 106 14.96 -13.46 -8.25
CA SER A 106 14.60 -12.08 -8.59
C SER A 106 13.69 -12.05 -9.81
N GLY A 107 12.82 -11.01 -9.92
CA GLY A 107 11.83 -10.93 -10.98
C GLY A 107 10.74 -12.02 -10.86
N TYR A 108 10.17 -12.41 -11.97
CA TYR A 108 9.01 -13.28 -12.03
C TYR A 108 9.07 -14.20 -13.25
N PHE A 109 8.37 -15.33 -13.20
CA PHE A 109 8.02 -16.10 -14.38
C PHE A 109 6.56 -15.84 -14.76
N SER A 110 6.16 -16.29 -15.95
CA SER A 110 4.76 -16.22 -16.39
C SER A 110 4.28 -17.62 -16.80
N PRO A 111 2.99 -17.93 -16.62
CA PRO A 111 2.39 -19.13 -17.18
C PRO A 111 2.59 -19.18 -18.69
N THR A 112 2.86 -20.37 -19.23
CA THR A 112 3.09 -20.52 -20.69
C THR A 112 1.79 -20.46 -21.50
N VAL A 113 0.65 -20.72 -20.86
CA VAL A 113 -0.72 -20.60 -21.39
C VAL A 113 -1.62 -19.97 -20.33
N ASN A 114 -2.83 -19.55 -20.70
CA ASN A 114 -3.82 -19.06 -19.75
C ASN A 114 -4.14 -20.14 -18.70
N VAL A 115 -4.36 -19.71 -17.47
CA VAL A 115 -4.60 -20.61 -16.34
C VAL A 115 -5.98 -21.24 -16.43
N GLU A 116 -6.03 -22.56 -16.26
CA GLU A 116 -7.27 -23.31 -16.24
C GLU A 116 -7.93 -23.23 -14.86
N GLU A 117 -9.22 -22.89 -14.81
CA GLU A 117 -10.04 -22.86 -13.60
C GLU A 117 -11.05 -24.02 -13.61
N THR A 118 -11.08 -24.81 -12.56
CA THR A 118 -11.98 -25.96 -12.43
C THR A 118 -12.67 -25.97 -11.07
N ALA A 119 -13.98 -26.20 -11.04
CA ALA A 119 -14.70 -26.43 -9.79
C ALA A 119 -14.16 -27.70 -9.09
N CYS A 120 -13.80 -27.56 -7.82
CA CYS A 120 -13.21 -28.62 -7.01
C CYS A 120 -13.83 -28.61 -5.59
N PRO A 121 -14.98 -29.30 -5.38
CA PRO A 121 -15.67 -29.29 -4.09
C PRO A 121 -14.82 -29.77 -2.90
N SER A 122 -13.77 -30.54 -3.16
CA SER A 122 -12.84 -31.03 -2.12
C SER A 122 -11.75 -30.01 -1.74
N SER A 123 -11.59 -28.91 -2.50
CA SER A 123 -10.67 -27.83 -2.13
C SER A 123 -11.29 -26.95 -1.04
N ARG A 124 -10.46 -26.26 -0.27
CA ARG A 124 -10.93 -25.32 0.78
C ARG A 124 -11.76 -24.17 0.23
N THR A 125 -11.52 -23.80 -1.02
CA THR A 125 -12.14 -22.64 -1.69
C THR A 125 -13.22 -23.03 -2.69
N GLY A 126 -13.39 -24.34 -2.95
CA GLY A 126 -14.29 -24.87 -3.97
C GLY A 126 -13.74 -24.83 -5.40
N TRP A 127 -12.51 -24.34 -5.61
CA TRP A 127 -11.90 -24.16 -6.93
C TRP A 127 -10.45 -24.63 -6.95
N ARG A 128 -10.00 -25.10 -8.12
CA ARG A 128 -8.63 -25.49 -8.42
C ARG A 128 -8.14 -24.71 -9.63
N HIS A 129 -6.93 -24.19 -9.56
CA HIS A 129 -6.28 -23.56 -10.69
C HIS A 129 -5.11 -24.43 -11.14
N THR A 130 -4.92 -24.55 -12.46
CA THR A 130 -3.87 -25.38 -13.05
C THR A 130 -3.05 -24.54 -14.02
N LEU A 131 -1.74 -24.49 -13.79
CA LEU A 131 -0.79 -23.70 -14.55
C LEU A 131 0.21 -24.58 -15.27
N SER A 132 0.54 -24.22 -16.52
CA SER A 132 1.70 -24.77 -17.24
C SER A 132 2.89 -23.86 -16.99
N LEU A 133 3.97 -24.41 -16.43
CA LEU A 133 5.17 -23.68 -16.04
C LEU A 133 6.19 -23.59 -17.19
N PRO A 134 7.04 -22.55 -17.22
CA PRO A 134 8.24 -22.56 -18.06
C PRO A 134 9.15 -23.74 -17.71
N PRO A 135 9.90 -24.31 -18.68
CA PRO A 135 10.69 -25.53 -18.48
C PRO A 135 11.66 -25.47 -17.30
N GLU A 136 12.35 -24.35 -17.11
CA GLU A 136 13.32 -24.14 -16.04
C GLU A 136 12.67 -24.09 -14.64
N VAL A 137 11.45 -23.56 -14.55
CA VAL A 137 10.65 -23.57 -13.31
C VAL A 137 10.10 -24.97 -13.06
N ALA A 138 9.58 -25.60 -14.12
CA ALA A 138 8.99 -26.94 -14.07
C ALA A 138 9.99 -27.98 -13.56
N GLU A 139 11.25 -27.94 -14.00
CA GLU A 139 12.33 -28.84 -13.56
C GLU A 139 12.55 -28.74 -12.05
N LYS A 140 12.69 -27.53 -11.51
CA LYS A 140 12.89 -27.28 -10.07
C LYS A 140 11.68 -27.75 -9.23
N VAL A 141 10.48 -27.51 -9.72
CA VAL A 141 9.23 -27.94 -9.03
C VAL A 141 9.05 -29.46 -9.07
N ALA A 142 9.37 -30.11 -10.21
CA ALA A 142 9.28 -31.56 -10.37
C ALA A 142 10.24 -32.33 -9.45
N ALA A 143 11.37 -31.73 -9.11
CA ALA A 143 12.34 -32.31 -8.19
C ALA A 143 11.92 -32.25 -6.72
N ALA A 144 10.94 -31.41 -6.36
CA ALA A 144 10.49 -31.25 -4.98
C ALA A 144 9.54 -32.40 -4.56
N PRO A 145 9.79 -33.03 -3.38
CA PRO A 145 8.89 -34.07 -2.88
C PRO A 145 7.52 -33.46 -2.46
N ALA A 146 6.46 -34.27 -2.50
CA ALA A 146 5.12 -33.83 -2.13
C ALA A 146 5.03 -33.23 -0.71
N SER A 147 5.84 -33.73 0.22
CA SER A 147 5.92 -33.19 1.60
C SER A 147 6.48 -31.77 1.65
N GLU A 148 7.31 -31.35 0.70
CA GLU A 148 7.82 -29.99 0.57
C GLU A 148 6.80 -29.10 -0.15
N LEU A 149 6.25 -29.58 -1.27
CA LEU A 149 5.22 -28.84 -2.03
C LEU A 149 4.01 -28.45 -1.16
N ALA A 150 3.66 -29.26 -0.16
CA ALA A 150 2.58 -28.98 0.79
C ALA A 150 2.81 -27.68 1.62
N TYR A 151 4.05 -27.19 1.69
CA TYR A 151 4.43 -25.95 2.39
C TYR A 151 4.93 -24.85 1.46
N ALA A 152 4.92 -25.10 0.15
CA ALA A 152 5.23 -24.12 -0.87
C ALA A 152 3.97 -23.36 -1.31
N GLN A 153 4.14 -22.13 -1.78
CA GLN A 153 3.06 -21.27 -2.22
C GLN A 153 3.39 -20.64 -3.57
N LEU A 154 2.38 -20.60 -4.46
CA LEU A 154 2.40 -19.78 -5.65
C LEU A 154 1.90 -18.38 -5.28
N LEU A 155 2.67 -17.36 -5.62
CA LEU A 155 2.23 -15.97 -5.64
C LEU A 155 1.86 -15.63 -7.08
N PHE A 156 0.65 -15.08 -7.26
CA PHE A 156 0.13 -14.72 -8.57
C PHE A 156 -0.30 -13.25 -8.56
N HIS A 157 0.32 -12.45 -9.42
CA HIS A 157 0.02 -11.02 -9.56
C HIS A 157 -1.06 -10.84 -10.62
N VAL A 158 -2.19 -10.27 -10.22
CA VAL A 158 -3.35 -10.04 -11.11
C VAL A 158 -3.71 -8.57 -11.06
N LYS A 159 -3.19 -7.80 -12.03
CA LYS A 159 -3.47 -6.35 -12.14
C LYS A 159 -3.13 -5.60 -10.84
N TRP A 160 -4.13 -5.37 -9.99
CA TRP A 160 -4.02 -4.62 -8.74
C TRP A 160 -3.97 -5.49 -7.47
N ASP A 161 -3.89 -6.81 -7.62
CA ASP A 161 -3.89 -7.76 -6.49
C ASP A 161 -2.76 -8.78 -6.60
N VAL A 162 -2.36 -9.29 -5.46
CA VAL A 162 -1.47 -10.46 -5.37
C VAL A 162 -2.14 -11.50 -4.49
N ALA A 163 -2.35 -12.67 -5.05
CA ALA A 163 -2.90 -13.81 -4.33
C ALA A 163 -1.79 -14.82 -4.00
N ARG A 164 -1.84 -15.41 -2.81
CA ARG A 164 -0.99 -16.51 -2.34
C ARG A 164 -1.81 -17.78 -2.34
N HIS A 165 -1.30 -18.83 -2.97
CA HIS A 165 -2.01 -20.09 -3.13
C HIS A 165 -1.15 -21.26 -2.70
N PRO A 166 -1.63 -22.13 -1.79
CA PRO A 166 -0.96 -23.38 -1.48
C PRO A 166 -0.82 -24.23 -2.73
N ILE A 167 0.37 -24.79 -2.94
CA ILE A 167 0.59 -25.79 -3.99
C ILE A 167 -0.01 -27.11 -3.51
N VAL A 168 -0.82 -27.73 -4.38
CA VAL A 168 -1.48 -29.00 -4.09
C VAL A 168 -0.72 -30.17 -4.70
N SER A 169 -0.27 -30.00 -5.94
CA SER A 169 0.48 -31.03 -6.65
C SER A 169 1.18 -30.46 -7.89
N TYR A 170 2.17 -31.19 -8.34
CA TYR A 170 2.75 -31.04 -9.67
C TYR A 170 2.73 -32.41 -10.36
N ALA A 171 2.02 -32.51 -11.46
CA ALA A 171 1.90 -33.72 -12.25
C ALA A 171 1.67 -33.40 -13.73
N ASP A 172 2.17 -34.26 -14.62
CA ASP A 172 1.98 -34.14 -16.07
C ASP A 172 2.32 -32.76 -16.64
N GLY A 173 3.38 -32.11 -16.09
CA GLY A 173 3.83 -30.78 -16.49
C GLY A 173 2.95 -29.62 -16.01
N LYS A 174 1.99 -29.90 -15.14
CA LYS A 174 1.04 -28.89 -14.62
C LYS A 174 1.14 -28.74 -13.11
N LEU A 175 1.19 -27.48 -12.65
CA LEU A 175 1.12 -27.11 -11.24
C LEU A 175 -0.34 -26.86 -10.86
N ALA A 176 -0.82 -27.54 -9.83
CA ALA A 176 -2.15 -27.36 -9.29
C ALA A 176 -2.10 -26.60 -7.95
N VAL A 177 -2.93 -25.56 -7.82
CA VAL A 177 -3.05 -24.75 -6.60
C VAL A 177 -4.51 -24.61 -6.18
N ASP A 178 -4.77 -24.46 -4.88
CA ASP A 178 -6.09 -24.09 -4.38
C ASP A 178 -6.30 -22.58 -4.56
N GLY A 179 -7.39 -22.20 -5.22
CA GLY A 179 -7.72 -20.79 -5.48
C GLY A 179 -9.22 -20.52 -5.36
N GLY A 180 -9.62 -19.26 -5.29
CA GLY A 180 -11.01 -18.84 -5.37
C GLY A 180 -11.50 -18.76 -6.82
N LYS A 181 -12.82 -18.65 -7.03
CA LYS A 181 -13.35 -18.39 -8.37
C LYS A 181 -12.76 -17.08 -8.92
N MET A 182 -12.17 -17.14 -10.11
CA MET A 182 -11.67 -15.95 -10.80
C MET A 182 -12.84 -15.09 -11.25
N ALA A 183 -12.72 -13.79 -11.05
CA ALA A 183 -13.67 -12.83 -11.62
C ALA A 183 -13.52 -12.78 -13.15
N ASP A 184 -14.63 -12.58 -13.87
CA ASP A 184 -14.60 -12.55 -15.34
C ASP A 184 -13.74 -11.42 -15.92
N TRP A 185 -13.58 -10.33 -15.18
CA TRP A 185 -12.74 -9.16 -15.54
C TRP A 185 -11.28 -9.29 -15.07
N SER A 186 -10.93 -10.35 -14.33
CA SER A 186 -9.61 -10.57 -13.76
C SER A 186 -9.24 -12.06 -13.81
N LYS A 187 -9.26 -12.63 -15.01
CA LYS A 187 -8.78 -14.00 -15.27
C LYS A 187 -7.26 -14.02 -15.19
N TRP A 188 -6.72 -15.13 -14.77
CA TRP A 188 -5.28 -15.36 -14.77
C TRP A 188 -4.83 -15.80 -16.16
N GLU A 189 -3.92 -15.03 -16.73
CA GLU A 189 -3.58 -15.13 -18.13
C GLU A 189 -2.08 -15.41 -18.34
N LYS A 190 -1.78 -15.87 -19.54
CA LYS A 190 -0.39 -15.89 -20.00
C LYS A 190 0.16 -14.47 -19.97
N GLY A 191 1.34 -14.31 -19.35
CA GLY A 191 2.00 -13.02 -19.23
C GLY A 191 1.86 -12.39 -17.84
N ASP A 192 0.95 -12.87 -17.00
CA ASP A 192 0.87 -12.44 -15.60
C ASP A 192 2.10 -12.88 -14.82
N LEU A 193 2.46 -12.10 -13.80
CA LEU A 193 3.66 -12.33 -13.00
C LEU A 193 3.42 -13.38 -11.91
N CYS A 194 4.35 -14.34 -11.81
CA CYS A 194 4.30 -15.40 -10.81
C CYS A 194 5.65 -15.61 -10.13
N CYS A 195 5.61 -16.04 -8.87
CA CYS A 195 6.76 -16.68 -8.24
C CYS A 195 6.29 -17.81 -7.30
N ILE A 196 7.19 -18.72 -6.97
CA ILE A 196 6.92 -19.78 -5.98
C ILE A 196 7.83 -19.53 -4.78
N GLU A 197 7.25 -19.51 -3.59
CA GLU A 197 7.99 -19.36 -2.34
C GLU A 197 8.08 -20.69 -1.58
N ASN A 198 9.14 -20.82 -0.80
CA ASN A 198 9.44 -21.96 0.06
C ASN A 198 9.67 -23.27 -0.71
N LEU A 199 10.54 -23.22 -1.72
CA LEU A 199 11.12 -24.39 -2.36
C LEU A 199 12.60 -24.55 -1.97
N ARG A 200 13.02 -25.77 -1.60
CA ARG A 200 14.40 -26.03 -1.23
C ARG A 200 15.37 -25.86 -2.40
N SER A 201 14.91 -26.16 -3.61
CA SER A 201 15.65 -25.95 -4.86
C SER A 201 15.87 -24.48 -5.22
N ALA A 202 15.18 -23.57 -4.53
CA ALA A 202 15.30 -22.12 -4.64
C ALA A 202 16.00 -21.50 -3.41
N PHE A 203 16.53 -22.32 -2.49
CA PHE A 203 17.27 -21.89 -1.32
C PHE A 203 18.77 -21.93 -1.64
N ASP A 204 19.26 -21.01 -2.45
CA ASP A 204 20.62 -21.05 -3.01
C ASP A 204 21.42 -19.74 -2.85
N ALA A 205 20.77 -18.61 -2.48
CA ALA A 205 21.41 -17.30 -2.33
C ALA A 205 21.62 -16.86 -0.86
N PRO A 206 22.67 -16.06 -0.56
CA PRO A 206 22.85 -15.45 0.76
C PRO A 206 21.69 -14.54 1.16
N GLY A 207 21.28 -14.58 2.43
CA GLY A 207 20.15 -13.82 2.96
C GLY A 207 18.80 -14.52 2.85
N GLU A 208 18.77 -15.68 2.19
CA GLU A 208 17.57 -16.49 2.07
C GLU A 208 17.35 -17.42 3.26
N TRP A 209 16.08 -17.75 3.47
CA TRP A 209 15.65 -18.76 4.43
C TRP A 209 14.60 -19.70 3.85
N PHE A 210 14.58 -20.91 4.37
CA PHE A 210 13.63 -21.96 4.00
C PHE A 210 13.00 -22.55 5.25
N CYS A 211 11.66 -22.69 5.26
CA CYS A 211 10.92 -23.34 6.32
C CYS A 211 10.76 -24.83 5.99
N ASP A 212 11.54 -25.68 6.61
CA ASP A 212 11.33 -27.13 6.58
C ASP A 212 10.35 -27.54 7.67
N ALA A 213 9.07 -27.28 7.43
CA ALA A 213 8.01 -27.55 8.40
C ALA A 213 7.86 -29.05 8.69
N ALA A 214 8.22 -29.94 7.74
CA ALA A 214 8.18 -31.40 7.92
C ALA A 214 9.28 -31.86 8.90
N ALA A 215 10.48 -31.27 8.82
CA ALA A 215 11.57 -31.54 9.77
C ALA A 215 11.47 -30.70 11.05
N GLY A 216 10.58 -29.70 11.10
CA GLY A 216 10.47 -28.76 12.21
C GLY A 216 11.67 -27.83 12.33
N GLU A 217 12.25 -27.40 11.22
CA GLU A 217 13.47 -26.59 11.16
C GLU A 217 13.31 -25.36 10.27
N ILE A 218 14.08 -24.33 10.59
CA ILE A 218 14.37 -23.20 9.70
C ILE A 218 15.81 -23.35 9.22
N LEU A 219 16.01 -23.23 7.91
CA LEU A 219 17.32 -23.10 7.30
C LEU A 219 17.54 -21.65 6.89
N TYR A 220 18.76 -21.16 7.05
CA TYR A 220 19.15 -19.80 6.68
C TYR A 220 20.55 -19.79 6.05
N ARG A 221 20.74 -19.01 5.00
CA ARG A 221 22.05 -18.70 4.42
C ARG A 221 22.49 -17.31 4.86
N PRO A 222 23.41 -17.18 5.82
CA PRO A 222 23.85 -15.87 6.29
C PRO A 222 24.39 -14.98 5.16
N LEU A 223 24.14 -13.69 5.28
CA LEU A 223 24.84 -12.68 4.47
C LEU A 223 26.31 -12.62 4.87
N PRO A 224 27.19 -12.14 3.99
CA PRO A 224 28.57 -11.83 4.36
C PRO A 224 28.62 -10.93 5.59
N GLY A 225 29.38 -11.33 6.62
CA GLY A 225 29.50 -10.61 7.89
C GLY A 225 28.47 -10.97 8.96
N GLU A 226 27.51 -11.85 8.68
CA GLU A 226 26.55 -12.35 9.69
C GLU A 226 27.12 -13.61 10.41
N GLU A 227 28.14 -13.42 11.20
CA GLU A 227 28.75 -14.52 11.99
C GLU A 227 27.87 -14.93 13.17
N THR A 228 27.19 -13.97 13.78
CA THR A 228 26.22 -14.17 14.86
C THR A 228 24.81 -13.89 14.33
N LEU A 229 23.88 -14.80 14.63
CA LEU A 229 22.49 -14.69 14.19
C LEU A 229 21.58 -14.41 15.37
N GLU A 230 21.02 -13.22 15.41
CA GLU A 230 19.88 -12.90 16.25
C GLU A 230 18.62 -12.96 15.40
N ALA A 231 17.85 -14.04 15.57
CA ALA A 231 16.72 -14.32 14.68
C ALA A 231 15.40 -14.46 15.45
N PHE A 232 14.32 -14.02 14.81
CA PHE A 232 12.98 -14.04 15.36
C PHE A 232 11.95 -14.42 14.29
N ILE A 233 10.88 -15.08 14.74
CA ILE A 233 9.63 -15.25 13.98
C ILE A 233 8.50 -14.55 14.75
N PRO A 234 7.40 -14.14 14.07
CA PRO A 234 6.21 -13.68 14.78
C PRO A 234 5.59 -14.77 15.63
N CYS A 235 5.01 -14.42 16.77
CA CYS A 235 4.21 -15.33 17.59
C CYS A 235 3.01 -15.81 16.77
N GLU A 236 2.76 -17.12 16.79
CA GLU A 236 1.66 -17.75 16.05
C GLU A 236 0.32 -17.10 16.43
N GLY A 237 -0.41 -16.67 15.42
CA GLY A 237 -1.74 -16.07 15.58
C GLY A 237 -1.78 -14.63 16.10
N LEU A 238 -0.64 -14.05 16.48
CA LEU A 238 -0.58 -12.69 17.01
C LEU A 238 -0.47 -11.65 15.88
N GLU A 239 -1.55 -11.45 15.12
CA GLU A 239 -1.63 -10.46 14.06
C GLU A 239 -1.73 -9.04 14.59
N THR A 240 -2.40 -8.85 15.74
CA THR A 240 -2.61 -7.56 16.41
C THR A 240 -1.89 -7.54 17.75
N LEU A 241 -0.95 -6.62 17.91
CA LEU A 241 -0.21 -6.44 19.16
C LEU A 241 -1.06 -5.69 20.19
N VAL A 242 -1.72 -4.61 19.76
CA VAL A 242 -2.55 -3.78 20.64
C VAL A 242 -3.91 -3.54 20.00
N ALA A 243 -4.97 -3.77 20.77
CA ALA A 243 -6.34 -3.43 20.41
C ALA A 243 -6.91 -2.41 21.42
N VAL A 244 -7.28 -1.24 20.90
CA VAL A 244 -7.95 -0.17 21.69
C VAL A 244 -9.43 -0.24 21.39
N ASP A 245 -10.27 -0.44 22.41
CA ASP A 245 -11.71 -0.53 22.24
C ASP A 245 -12.47 0.25 23.31
N ARG A 246 -13.43 1.09 22.90
CA ARG A 246 -14.27 1.91 23.78
C ARG A 246 -13.48 2.79 24.78
N ALA A 247 -12.33 3.28 24.36
CA ALA A 247 -11.50 4.18 25.15
C ALA A 247 -11.57 5.61 24.61
N SER A 248 -11.33 6.59 25.46
CA SER A 248 -11.29 8.00 25.08
C SER A 248 -10.02 8.66 25.59
N ASP A 249 -9.47 9.59 24.79
CA ASP A 249 -8.30 10.40 25.16
C ASP A 249 -7.08 9.55 25.57
N VAL A 250 -6.79 8.51 24.79
CA VAL A 250 -5.63 7.64 25.01
C VAL A 250 -4.50 8.07 24.09
N THR A 251 -3.29 8.22 24.66
CA THR A 251 -2.08 8.53 23.88
C THR A 251 -1.03 7.45 24.05
N PHE A 252 -0.47 7.01 22.92
CA PHE A 252 0.76 6.21 22.87
C PHE A 252 1.89 7.13 22.39
N GLU A 253 3.01 7.14 23.13
CA GLU A 253 4.10 8.07 22.88
C GLU A 253 5.47 7.38 23.01
N ASN A 254 6.35 7.58 22.04
CA ASN A 254 7.72 7.03 22.01
C ASN A 254 7.76 5.50 22.15
N ILE A 255 6.92 4.78 21.43
CA ILE A 255 6.82 3.31 21.47
C ILE A 255 7.05 2.75 20.07
N THR A 256 7.85 1.70 19.98
CA THR A 256 7.96 0.87 18.79
C THR A 256 7.01 -0.32 18.85
N PHE A 257 6.17 -0.53 17.82
CA PHE A 257 5.33 -1.71 17.64
C PHE A 257 5.96 -2.58 16.54
N ALA A 258 6.32 -3.82 16.83
CA ALA A 258 7.13 -4.61 15.91
C ALA A 258 6.75 -6.09 15.86
N MET A 259 6.97 -6.72 14.68
CA MET A 259 6.95 -8.17 14.48
C MET A 259 5.60 -8.81 14.83
N SER A 260 4.49 -8.24 14.32
CA SER A 260 3.19 -8.93 14.33
C SER A 260 3.12 -10.01 13.24
N ALA A 261 2.29 -11.03 13.42
CA ALA A 261 2.10 -12.08 12.43
C ALA A 261 1.34 -11.59 11.19
N PRO A 262 1.65 -12.09 9.97
CA PRO A 262 0.90 -11.75 8.76
C PRO A 262 -0.46 -12.43 8.69
N VAL A 263 -0.55 -13.67 9.17
CA VAL A 263 -1.78 -14.49 9.17
C VAL A 263 -1.83 -15.37 10.41
N ALA A 264 -3.04 -15.70 10.84
CA ALA A 264 -3.29 -16.61 11.98
C ALA A 264 -3.30 -18.10 11.58
N ALA A 265 -2.73 -18.48 10.45
CA ALA A 265 -2.83 -19.82 9.92
C ALA A 265 -1.71 -20.75 10.40
N LYS A 266 -2.03 -22.03 10.62
CA LYS A 266 -1.08 -23.09 11.00
C LYS A 266 -0.39 -23.77 9.82
N GLY A 267 -0.44 -23.17 8.65
CA GLY A 267 0.15 -23.66 7.40
C GLY A 267 -0.22 -22.78 6.22
N PRO A 268 0.29 -23.06 5.01
CA PRO A 268 -0.06 -22.29 3.84
C PRO A 268 -1.57 -22.26 3.61
N THR A 269 -2.12 -21.08 3.39
CA THR A 269 -3.54 -20.86 3.10
C THR A 269 -3.69 -20.05 1.83
N THR A 270 -4.84 -20.20 1.16
CA THR A 270 -5.21 -19.29 0.09
C THR A 270 -5.51 -17.92 0.70
N LEU A 271 -4.82 -16.90 0.22
CA LEU A 271 -4.92 -15.54 0.70
C LEU A 271 -5.08 -14.59 -0.48
N PHE A 272 -6.15 -13.81 -0.47
CA PHE A 272 -6.39 -12.72 -1.40
C PHE A 272 -6.21 -11.41 -0.66
N SER A 273 -5.29 -10.57 -1.12
CA SER A 273 -5.09 -9.25 -0.54
C SER A 273 -6.16 -8.27 -1.00
N TYR A 274 -6.60 -8.44 -2.24
CA TYR A 274 -7.49 -7.54 -2.96
C TYR A 274 -6.90 -6.14 -3.12
N GLN A 275 -7.52 -5.28 -3.93
CA GLN A 275 -7.09 -3.90 -4.13
C GLN A 275 -6.86 -3.19 -2.78
N ALA A 276 -5.79 -2.41 -2.68
CA ALA A 276 -5.37 -1.71 -1.46
C ALA A 276 -5.19 -2.64 -0.23
N ALA A 277 -4.95 -3.94 -0.44
CA ALA A 277 -4.95 -4.95 0.62
C ALA A 277 -6.14 -4.81 1.59
N ALA A 278 -7.32 -4.45 1.05
CA ALA A 278 -8.51 -4.15 1.84
C ALA A 278 -9.07 -5.38 2.56
N PHE A 279 -8.72 -6.60 2.09
CA PHE A 279 -9.09 -7.85 2.74
C PHE A 279 -8.05 -8.36 3.73
N ALA A 280 -6.91 -7.69 3.89
CA ALA A 280 -6.05 -7.93 5.03
C ALA A 280 -6.86 -7.76 6.31
N SER A 281 -6.93 -8.82 7.10
CA SER A 281 -7.89 -8.94 8.22
C SER A 281 -7.51 -8.11 9.44
N SER A 282 -6.25 -7.62 9.49
CA SER A 282 -5.67 -7.10 10.71
C SER A 282 -4.71 -5.91 10.49
N ALA A 283 -4.22 -5.39 11.58
CA ALA A 283 -3.12 -4.45 11.67
C ALA A 283 -2.33 -4.72 12.97
N ALA A 284 -1.09 -4.25 13.04
CA ALA A 284 -0.30 -4.38 14.27
C ALA A 284 -0.97 -3.65 15.45
N VAL A 285 -1.66 -2.54 15.18
CA VAL A 285 -2.49 -1.86 16.17
C VAL A 285 -3.87 -1.56 15.58
N ILE A 286 -4.93 -1.88 16.31
CA ILE A 286 -6.32 -1.62 15.91
C ILE A 286 -7.00 -0.71 16.93
N VAL A 287 -7.77 0.26 16.44
CA VAL A 287 -8.59 1.16 17.26
C VAL A 287 -10.04 1.04 16.82
N ASP A 288 -10.92 0.70 17.76
CA ASP A 288 -12.36 0.57 17.55
C ASP A 288 -13.15 1.42 18.52
N ARG A 289 -14.31 1.92 18.11
CA ARG A 289 -15.36 2.53 18.96
C ARG A 289 -14.81 3.49 20.02
N SER A 290 -13.76 4.20 19.65
CA SER A 290 -12.96 5.02 20.57
C SER A 290 -12.90 6.47 20.08
N THR A 291 -12.60 7.38 21.01
CA THR A 291 -12.52 8.81 20.71
C THR A 291 -11.14 9.34 21.07
N ASN A 292 -10.54 10.14 20.17
CA ASN A 292 -9.27 10.84 20.39
C ASN A 292 -8.14 9.90 20.86
N VAL A 293 -7.90 8.81 20.10
CA VAL A 293 -6.74 7.93 20.31
C VAL A 293 -5.58 8.43 19.47
N VAL A 294 -4.47 8.76 20.11
CA VAL A 294 -3.32 9.43 19.50
C VAL A 294 -2.06 8.57 19.60
N PHE A 295 -1.37 8.43 18.47
CA PHE A 295 -0.02 7.88 18.38
C PHE A 295 0.95 9.02 18.05
N ARG A 296 1.93 9.28 18.90
CA ARG A 296 2.88 10.38 18.74
C ARG A 296 4.32 9.90 18.85
N ASN A 297 5.16 10.23 17.87
CA ASN A 297 6.55 9.79 17.82
C ASN A 297 6.69 8.26 18.01
N CYS A 298 5.72 7.50 17.50
CA CYS A 298 5.76 6.04 17.55
C CYS A 298 6.40 5.49 16.29
N ARG A 299 6.97 4.29 16.41
CA ARG A 299 7.51 3.55 15.29
C ARG A 299 6.72 2.25 15.09
N PHE A 300 6.43 1.91 13.83
CA PHE A 300 5.84 0.63 13.44
C PHE A 300 6.79 -0.02 12.45
N GLU A 301 7.27 -1.20 12.77
CA GLU A 301 8.28 -1.85 11.94
C GLU A 301 8.11 -3.36 11.87
N ARG A 302 8.44 -3.95 10.71
CA ARG A 302 8.39 -5.42 10.52
C ARG A 302 7.02 -6.01 10.88
N THR A 303 5.96 -5.30 10.49
CA THR A 303 4.60 -5.77 10.72
C THR A 303 4.20 -6.85 9.74
N GLY A 304 3.22 -7.68 10.10
CA GLY A 304 2.66 -8.69 9.19
C GLY A 304 1.59 -8.14 8.24
N ASN A 305 0.87 -7.11 8.67
CA ASN A 305 -0.24 -6.46 7.96
C ASN A 305 -0.05 -4.95 7.92
N TYR A 306 -1.16 -4.17 7.93
CA TYR A 306 -1.11 -2.73 8.14
C TYR A 306 -0.47 -2.38 9.48
N ALA A 307 0.21 -1.25 9.56
CA ALA A 307 0.80 -0.80 10.81
C ALA A 307 -0.29 -0.39 11.82
N LEU A 308 -1.25 0.44 11.39
CA LEU A 308 -2.26 1.03 12.27
C LEU A 308 -3.62 1.08 11.54
N TRP A 309 -4.70 0.68 12.24
CA TRP A 309 -6.05 0.73 11.70
C TRP A 309 -7.03 1.41 12.67
N PHE A 310 -7.49 2.61 12.32
CA PHE A 310 -8.63 3.26 12.94
C PHE A 310 -9.91 2.69 12.31
N ARG A 311 -10.41 1.59 12.88
CA ARG A 311 -11.30 0.68 12.17
C ARG A 311 -12.76 1.10 12.21
N GLU A 312 -13.42 0.94 13.32
CA GLU A 312 -14.86 1.02 13.42
C GLU A 312 -15.29 2.13 14.39
N LYS A 313 -16.10 3.09 13.91
CA LYS A 313 -16.72 4.15 14.74
C LYS A 313 -15.70 4.92 15.59
N VAL A 314 -14.53 5.20 15.05
CA VAL A 314 -13.52 6.03 15.71
C VAL A 314 -13.80 7.50 15.43
N ARG A 315 -13.68 8.35 16.45
CA ARG A 315 -13.86 9.79 16.33
C ARG A 315 -12.61 10.54 16.75
N GLY A 316 -11.98 11.23 15.80
CA GLY A 316 -10.76 12.02 16.05
C GLY A 316 -9.55 11.17 16.41
N GLY A 317 -8.49 11.82 16.85
CA GLY A 317 -7.19 11.20 17.08
C GLY A 317 -6.36 11.05 15.81
N GLY A 318 -5.38 10.15 15.84
CA GLY A 318 -4.53 9.93 14.66
C GLY A 318 -3.10 9.54 14.96
N ALA A 319 -2.27 9.54 13.92
CA ALA A 319 -0.82 9.32 13.96
C ALA A 319 -0.09 10.62 13.65
N TYR A 320 0.80 11.02 14.53
CA TYR A 320 1.53 12.29 14.45
C TYR A 320 3.03 12.04 14.60
N SER A 321 3.81 12.46 13.60
CA SER A 321 5.27 12.31 13.58
C SER A 321 5.73 10.85 13.80
N CYS A 322 4.98 9.89 13.29
CA CYS A 322 5.30 8.47 13.38
C CYS A 322 6.16 8.01 12.21
N GLU A 323 6.90 6.92 12.43
CA GLU A 323 7.69 6.25 11.39
C GLU A 323 7.17 4.83 11.19
N MET A 324 6.92 4.45 9.95
CA MET A 324 6.36 3.15 9.55
C MET A 324 7.25 2.54 8.47
N HIS A 325 7.89 1.41 8.77
CA HIS A 325 8.92 0.81 7.92
C HIS A 325 8.83 -0.71 7.89
N ASP A 326 9.20 -1.35 6.75
CA ASP A 326 9.12 -2.80 6.55
C ASP A 326 7.74 -3.36 6.93
N LEU A 327 6.71 -2.88 6.24
CA LEU A 327 5.33 -3.20 6.55
C LEU A 327 4.82 -4.39 5.73
N GLY A 328 4.09 -5.29 6.36
CA GLY A 328 3.48 -6.44 5.67
C GLY A 328 2.47 -6.03 4.62
N ALA A 329 1.64 -5.03 4.89
CA ALA A 329 0.73 -4.39 3.93
C ALA A 329 1.08 -2.91 3.80
N GLY A 330 0.28 -2.02 4.33
CA GLY A 330 0.50 -0.58 4.25
C GLY A 330 0.68 0.09 5.61
N GLY A 331 0.67 1.43 5.59
CA GLY A 331 0.85 2.23 6.79
C GLY A 331 -0.43 2.34 7.60
N VAL A 332 -1.30 3.30 7.28
CA VAL A 332 -2.49 3.59 8.07
C VAL A 332 -3.76 3.26 7.31
N ARG A 333 -4.67 2.56 7.97
CA ARG A 333 -6.01 2.31 7.46
C ARG A 333 -7.04 3.02 8.32
N ILE A 334 -8.02 3.69 7.68
CA ILE A 334 -9.05 4.47 8.34
C ILE A 334 -10.43 4.01 7.81
N GLY A 335 -11.31 3.59 8.71
CA GLY A 335 -12.63 3.09 8.37
C GLY A 335 -12.64 1.69 7.78
N LEU A 336 -13.81 1.27 7.36
CA LEU A 336 -14.09 -0.06 6.80
C LEU A 336 -14.24 0.01 5.28
N HIS A 337 -13.97 -1.11 4.61
CA HIS A 337 -14.29 -1.28 3.18
C HIS A 337 -15.78 -1.61 2.93
N ARG A 338 -16.56 -1.87 3.98
CA ARG A 338 -18.01 -2.13 3.91
C ARG A 338 -18.75 -1.11 4.76
N TRP A 339 -19.88 -0.67 4.27
CA TRP A 339 -20.77 0.25 4.96
C TRP A 339 -22.21 -0.03 4.54
N LYS A 340 -23.14 0.16 5.45
CA LYS A 340 -24.58 0.15 5.18
C LYS A 340 -25.16 1.50 5.53
N LYS A 341 -26.14 1.94 4.75
CA LYS A 341 -26.80 3.23 4.97
C LYS A 341 -27.30 3.37 6.41
N GLY A 342 -26.95 4.48 7.03
CA GLY A 342 -27.30 4.80 8.41
C GLY A 342 -26.34 4.26 9.46
N GLU A 343 -25.32 3.47 9.09
CA GLU A 343 -24.27 3.10 10.02
C GLU A 343 -23.31 4.27 10.28
N GLU A 344 -22.93 4.44 11.52
CA GLU A 344 -21.92 5.40 11.93
C GLU A 344 -20.54 4.98 11.42
N VAL A 345 -19.83 5.92 10.81
CA VAL A 345 -18.49 5.69 10.28
C VAL A 345 -17.40 6.32 11.15
N THR A 346 -16.17 5.87 10.92
CA THR A 346 -14.97 6.52 11.47
C THR A 346 -14.82 7.92 10.87
N SER A 347 -14.46 8.90 11.69
CA SER A 347 -14.35 10.30 11.26
C SER A 347 -13.31 11.10 12.04
N GLY A 348 -12.79 12.16 11.40
CA GLY A 348 -11.89 13.14 12.05
C GLY A 348 -10.51 12.60 12.40
N VAL A 349 -10.06 11.51 11.77
CA VAL A 349 -8.74 10.92 12.01
C VAL A 349 -7.69 11.65 11.19
N SER A 350 -6.52 11.91 11.79
CA SER A 350 -5.39 12.57 11.15
C SER A 350 -4.17 11.67 11.02
N VAL A 351 -3.52 11.71 9.85
CA VAL A 351 -2.17 11.15 9.63
C VAL A 351 -1.29 12.33 9.24
N ASP A 352 -0.42 12.76 10.12
CA ASP A 352 0.28 14.03 10.00
C ASP A 352 1.77 13.91 10.35
N ASP A 353 2.63 14.44 9.48
CA ASP A 353 4.08 14.48 9.65
C ASP A 353 4.74 13.09 9.81
N CYS A 354 4.17 12.07 9.18
CA CYS A 354 4.65 10.68 9.26
C CYS A 354 5.56 10.32 8.08
N LEU A 355 6.51 9.39 8.34
CA LEU A 355 7.21 8.63 7.33
C LEU A 355 6.53 7.28 7.16
N ILE A 356 6.13 6.94 5.94
CA ILE A 356 5.53 5.65 5.60
C ILE A 356 6.29 5.08 4.42
N GLU A 357 7.13 4.09 4.67
CA GLU A 357 8.03 3.54 3.66
C GLU A 357 8.11 2.02 3.68
N ASP A 358 8.53 1.44 2.55
CA ASP A 358 8.80 0.01 2.38
C ASP A 358 7.63 -0.88 2.84
N GLY A 359 6.43 -0.58 2.34
CA GLY A 359 5.22 -1.39 2.56
C GLY A 359 5.00 -2.44 1.48
N GLY A 360 4.01 -3.33 1.70
CA GLY A 360 3.65 -4.38 0.75
C GLY A 360 4.52 -5.64 0.82
N ARG A 361 5.28 -5.83 1.91
CA ARG A 361 6.24 -6.93 2.05
C ARG A 361 5.59 -8.32 2.10
N PHE A 362 4.33 -8.40 2.46
CA PHE A 362 3.54 -9.63 2.48
C PHE A 362 2.27 -9.52 1.62
N HIS A 363 1.65 -8.33 1.60
CA HIS A 363 0.51 -7.94 0.77
C HIS A 363 0.90 -6.80 -0.17
N PRO A 364 1.47 -7.08 -1.34
CA PRO A 364 2.00 -6.03 -2.23
C PRO A 364 0.99 -4.96 -2.63
N ALA A 365 -0.31 -5.28 -2.66
CA ALA A 365 -1.38 -4.30 -2.91
C ALA A 365 -1.62 -3.32 -1.73
N GLY A 366 -0.84 -3.38 -0.65
CA GLY A 366 -0.93 -2.45 0.48
C GLY A 366 -0.61 -1.02 0.07
N VAL A 367 -1.34 -0.05 0.63
CA VAL A 367 -1.19 1.39 0.33
C VAL A 367 -0.62 2.15 1.53
N GLY A 368 0.00 3.29 1.27
CA GLY A 368 0.53 4.13 2.35
C GLY A 368 -0.56 4.53 3.34
N VAL A 369 -1.64 5.14 2.86
CA VAL A 369 -2.83 5.43 3.67
C VAL A 369 -4.09 5.05 2.92
N LEU A 370 -4.95 4.25 3.54
CA LEU A 370 -6.29 3.89 3.05
C LEU A 370 -7.36 4.57 3.87
N ILE A 371 -8.10 5.50 3.28
CA ILE A 371 -9.37 6.01 3.80
C ILE A 371 -10.49 5.23 3.10
N GLY A 372 -11.11 4.29 3.80
CA GLY A 372 -12.25 3.53 3.29
C GLY A 372 -13.56 4.33 3.37
N ASN A 373 -14.61 3.76 3.94
CA ASN A 373 -15.85 4.47 4.23
C ASN A 373 -15.66 5.31 5.52
N ALA A 374 -15.07 6.51 5.39
CA ALA A 374 -14.77 7.43 6.48
C ALA A 374 -14.87 8.89 6.03
N SER A 375 -15.10 9.82 6.94
CA SER A 375 -15.29 11.24 6.64
C SER A 375 -14.41 12.15 7.50
N ASP A 376 -14.22 13.39 7.02
CA ASP A 376 -13.56 14.46 7.78
C ASP A 376 -12.12 14.09 8.24
N CYS A 377 -11.46 13.18 7.51
CA CYS A 377 -10.12 12.71 7.81
C CYS A 377 -9.06 13.56 7.08
N SER A 378 -7.85 13.60 7.61
CA SER A 378 -6.73 14.33 7.02
C SER A 378 -5.47 13.47 6.90
N VAL A 379 -4.83 13.53 5.73
CA VAL A 379 -3.52 12.93 5.43
C VAL A 379 -2.63 14.06 4.95
N VAL A 380 -1.79 14.58 5.84
CA VAL A 380 -1.08 15.83 5.58
C VAL A 380 0.39 15.78 5.98
N HIS A 381 1.25 16.41 5.18
CA HIS A 381 2.68 16.52 5.46
C HIS A 381 3.39 15.20 5.69
N ASN A 382 3.00 14.15 4.98
CA ASN A 382 3.67 12.85 5.09
C ASN A 382 4.67 12.64 3.96
N GLU A 383 5.69 11.87 4.23
CA GLU A 383 6.58 11.23 3.26
C GLU A 383 6.09 9.81 3.05
N ILE A 384 5.70 9.46 1.81
CA ILE A 384 5.14 8.13 1.48
C ILE A 384 5.90 7.58 0.28
N CYS A 385 6.68 6.51 0.47
CA CYS A 385 7.54 5.98 -0.58
C CYS A 385 7.81 4.48 -0.47
N GLY A 386 8.44 3.91 -1.50
CA GLY A 386 8.91 2.53 -1.48
C GLY A 386 7.81 1.47 -1.43
N LEU A 387 6.59 1.79 -1.88
CA LEU A 387 5.44 0.87 -1.89
C LEU A 387 5.36 0.13 -3.23
N TYR A 388 4.70 -1.03 -3.23
CA TYR A 388 4.41 -1.78 -4.47
C TYR A 388 3.10 -1.35 -5.14
N TYR A 389 2.32 -0.48 -4.51
CA TYR A 389 1.03 -0.02 -5.01
C TYR A 389 0.82 1.46 -4.69
N THR A 390 -0.42 1.90 -4.62
CA THR A 390 -0.89 3.28 -4.43
C THR A 390 -0.35 3.96 -3.17
N GLY A 391 -0.04 5.26 -3.25
CA GLY A 391 0.39 6.05 -2.10
C GLY A 391 -0.74 6.33 -1.12
N VAL A 392 -1.80 7.03 -1.56
CA VAL A 392 -3.00 7.33 -0.76
C VAL A 392 -4.25 6.93 -1.54
N SER A 393 -5.14 6.16 -0.91
CA SER A 393 -6.42 5.74 -1.49
C SER A 393 -7.58 6.28 -0.67
N VAL A 394 -8.59 6.91 -1.32
CA VAL A 394 -9.75 7.52 -0.68
C VAL A 394 -11.05 6.99 -1.29
N GLY A 395 -11.91 6.43 -0.45
CA GLY A 395 -13.20 5.89 -0.86
C GLY A 395 -13.18 4.39 -1.10
N TRP A 396 -14.37 3.77 -1.01
CA TRP A 396 -14.55 2.34 -1.24
C TRP A 396 -15.96 1.98 -1.74
N SER A 397 -16.56 2.88 -2.53
CA SER A 397 -17.91 2.66 -3.10
C SER A 397 -17.85 2.85 -4.60
N TRP A 398 -18.03 1.77 -5.37
CA TRP A 398 -17.95 1.79 -6.83
C TRP A 398 -19.13 2.54 -7.46
N GLY A 399 -18.86 3.27 -8.51
CA GLY A 399 -19.85 4.05 -9.24
C GLY A 399 -20.45 5.17 -8.40
N TYR A 400 -21.68 5.53 -8.71
CA TYR A 400 -22.41 6.59 -8.02
C TYR A 400 -23.29 6.07 -6.87
N ALA A 401 -22.85 4.95 -6.26
CA ALA A 401 -23.52 4.44 -5.07
C ALA A 401 -23.35 5.42 -3.90
N GLU A 402 -24.37 5.53 -3.05
CA GLU A 402 -24.28 6.35 -1.84
C GLU A 402 -23.06 5.94 -1.00
N SER A 403 -22.31 6.93 -0.58
CA SER A 403 -21.07 6.75 0.17
C SER A 403 -21.02 7.72 1.35
N PRO A 404 -20.55 7.29 2.53
CA PRO A 404 -20.31 8.17 3.65
C PRO A 404 -18.97 8.91 3.55
N THR A 405 -18.16 8.58 2.55
CA THR A 405 -16.85 9.21 2.34
C THR A 405 -17.03 10.63 1.86
N GLN A 406 -16.56 11.60 2.64
CA GLN A 406 -16.70 13.02 2.32
C GLN A 406 -15.77 13.90 3.15
N ARG A 407 -15.48 15.10 2.65
CA ARG A 407 -14.70 16.14 3.34
C ARG A 407 -13.35 15.64 3.87
N ASN A 408 -12.72 14.74 3.14
CA ASN A 408 -11.38 14.29 3.46
C ASN A 408 -10.33 15.22 2.84
N THR A 409 -9.19 15.37 3.48
CA THR A 409 -8.09 16.21 3.00
C THR A 409 -6.85 15.37 2.80
N VAL A 410 -6.29 15.41 1.59
CA VAL A 410 -4.98 14.81 1.26
C VAL A 410 -4.09 15.94 0.77
N ALA A 411 -3.21 16.46 1.63
CA ALA A 411 -2.50 17.68 1.29
C ALA A 411 -1.06 17.72 1.80
N PHE A 412 -0.21 18.42 1.03
CA PHE A 412 1.20 18.62 1.38
C PHE A 412 1.97 17.32 1.60
N ASN A 413 1.58 16.22 0.96
CA ASN A 413 2.33 14.96 1.04
C ASN A 413 3.37 14.91 -0.09
N HIS A 414 4.52 14.31 0.19
CA HIS A 414 5.49 13.88 -0.79
C HIS A 414 5.31 12.38 -1.02
N ILE A 415 4.84 12.01 -2.21
CA ILE A 415 4.51 10.62 -2.57
C ILE A 415 5.39 10.23 -3.74
N HIS A 416 6.29 9.25 -3.55
CA HIS A 416 7.26 8.92 -4.58
C HIS A 416 7.78 7.49 -4.52
N ASP A 417 8.42 7.05 -5.61
CA ASP A 417 9.03 5.71 -5.75
C ASP A 417 8.06 4.58 -5.39
N ILE A 418 6.86 4.61 -5.99
CA ILE A 418 5.80 3.63 -5.74
C ILE A 418 5.48 2.80 -6.98
N GLY A 419 4.85 1.65 -6.78
CA GLY A 419 4.46 0.68 -7.82
C GLY A 419 5.56 -0.31 -8.16
N LYS A 420 6.80 0.11 -8.26
CA LYS A 420 7.99 -0.73 -8.53
C LYS A 420 7.84 -1.66 -9.75
N SER A 421 6.96 -1.32 -10.70
CA SER A 421 6.62 -2.12 -11.89
C SER A 421 6.14 -3.54 -11.57
N GLU A 422 5.39 -3.73 -10.48
CA GLU A 422 4.88 -5.04 -10.07
C GLU A 422 3.36 -5.16 -10.14
N LEU A 423 2.63 -4.09 -9.93
CA LEU A 423 1.17 -4.05 -10.03
C LEU A 423 0.73 -3.00 -11.04
N ALA A 424 -0.52 -3.08 -11.43
CA ALA A 424 -1.16 -2.17 -12.38
C ALA A 424 -2.31 -1.39 -11.73
N ASP A 425 -2.89 -0.43 -12.45
CA ASP A 425 -4.11 0.27 -12.05
C ASP A 425 -3.98 1.00 -10.71
N MET A 426 -2.97 1.85 -10.60
CA MET A 426 -2.61 2.55 -9.38
C MET A 426 -2.38 4.04 -9.60
N GLY A 427 -2.32 4.80 -8.52
CA GLY A 427 -1.98 6.22 -8.56
C GLY A 427 -1.20 6.68 -7.33
N GLY A 428 -0.53 7.83 -7.45
CA GLY A 428 0.02 8.51 -6.28
C GLY A 428 -1.08 8.81 -5.28
N VAL A 429 -2.16 9.46 -5.74
CA VAL A 429 -3.43 9.58 -5.02
C VAL A 429 -4.56 9.01 -5.87
N TYR A 430 -5.27 8.05 -5.32
CA TYR A 430 -6.41 7.35 -5.91
C TYR A 430 -7.70 7.70 -5.19
N THR A 431 -8.79 7.93 -5.91
CA THR A 431 -10.12 8.15 -5.33
C THR A 431 -11.15 7.23 -5.96
N LEU A 432 -12.15 6.80 -5.20
CA LEU A 432 -13.18 5.87 -5.65
C LEU A 432 -14.56 6.26 -5.11
N GLY A 433 -15.51 6.44 -6.03
CA GLY A 433 -16.89 6.76 -5.71
C GLY A 433 -17.12 8.20 -5.24
N MET A 434 -18.35 8.50 -4.84
CA MET A 434 -18.74 9.84 -4.38
C MET A 434 -17.99 10.24 -3.10
N SER A 435 -17.41 11.44 -3.10
CA SER A 435 -16.64 11.95 -1.96
C SER A 435 -16.71 13.48 -1.89
N PHE A 436 -17.92 14.00 -1.66
CA PHE A 436 -18.19 15.43 -1.69
C PHE A 436 -17.34 16.22 -0.70
N GLY A 437 -16.73 17.30 -1.20
CA GLY A 437 -15.89 18.20 -0.41
C GLY A 437 -14.51 17.61 -0.07
N THR A 438 -14.15 16.47 -0.61
CA THR A 438 -12.79 15.94 -0.51
C THR A 438 -11.84 16.76 -1.37
N CYS A 439 -10.69 17.12 -0.80
CA CYS A 439 -9.68 17.94 -1.42
C CYS A 439 -8.32 17.22 -1.44
N VAL A 440 -7.72 17.14 -2.64
CA VAL A 440 -6.35 16.64 -2.87
C VAL A 440 -5.52 17.83 -3.32
N SER A 441 -4.62 18.34 -2.47
CA SER A 441 -3.96 19.60 -2.78
C SER A 441 -2.54 19.72 -2.27
N ASN A 442 -1.72 20.50 -2.99
CA ASN A 442 -0.35 20.82 -2.60
C ASN A 442 0.54 19.59 -2.39
N ASN A 443 0.23 18.47 -3.03
CA ASN A 443 1.07 17.27 -2.98
C ASN A 443 2.13 17.32 -4.08
N VAL A 444 3.28 16.72 -3.82
CA VAL A 444 4.29 16.39 -4.81
C VAL A 444 4.26 14.88 -5.04
N ILE A 445 4.05 14.47 -6.29
CA ILE A 445 3.87 13.07 -6.68
C ILE A 445 4.82 12.77 -7.84
N HIS A 446 5.67 11.75 -7.69
CA HIS A 446 6.57 11.31 -8.77
C HIS A 446 7.07 9.87 -8.58
N GLY A 447 7.74 9.33 -9.62
CA GLY A 447 8.26 7.95 -9.56
C GLY A 447 7.14 6.92 -9.38
N VAL A 448 6.07 7.02 -10.20
CA VAL A 448 4.91 6.10 -10.14
C VAL A 448 5.01 5.11 -11.29
N HIS A 449 5.45 3.88 -10.98
CA HIS A 449 5.79 2.88 -11.99
C HIS A 449 4.92 1.63 -11.86
N SER A 450 4.16 1.32 -12.91
CA SER A 450 3.25 0.17 -12.99
C SER A 450 3.84 -0.96 -13.83
N TYR A 451 3.31 -2.18 -13.67
CA TYR A 451 3.73 -3.34 -14.46
C TYR A 451 3.30 -3.25 -15.93
N SER A 452 2.03 -2.96 -16.19
CA SER A 452 1.48 -3.04 -17.54
C SER A 452 0.69 -1.79 -17.96
N TYR A 453 -0.11 -1.23 -17.09
CA TYR A 453 -0.89 -0.01 -17.30
C TYR A 453 -1.15 0.69 -15.97
N GLY A 454 -1.41 1.98 -16.04
CA GLY A 454 -1.99 2.71 -14.93
C GLY A 454 -1.05 3.03 -13.78
N GLY A 455 0.14 3.51 -14.05
CA GLY A 455 0.95 4.26 -13.09
C GLY A 455 0.63 5.74 -13.19
N TRP A 456 -0.48 6.19 -12.59
CA TRP A 456 -0.95 7.57 -12.67
C TRP A 456 -0.50 8.40 -11.46
N GLY A 457 -0.40 9.70 -11.64
CA GLY A 457 -0.16 10.60 -10.51
C GLY A 457 -1.41 10.81 -9.67
N LEU A 458 -2.39 11.53 -10.21
CA LEU A 458 -3.72 11.77 -9.65
C LEU A 458 -4.71 10.89 -10.40
N TYR A 459 -5.44 10.06 -9.68
CA TYR A 459 -6.38 9.12 -10.29
C TYR A 459 -7.77 9.19 -9.65
N THR A 460 -8.76 9.62 -10.43
CA THR A 460 -10.18 9.55 -10.06
C THR A 460 -10.82 8.36 -10.76
N ASP A 461 -11.07 7.29 -10.00
CA ASP A 461 -11.63 6.06 -10.52
C ASP A 461 -13.16 6.04 -10.38
N GLU A 462 -13.76 4.92 -10.69
CA GLU A 462 -15.18 4.65 -10.89
C GLU A 462 -16.13 5.46 -10.00
N GLY A 463 -16.85 6.40 -10.62
CA GLY A 463 -17.86 7.19 -9.96
C GLY A 463 -17.33 8.27 -8.99
N SER A 464 -16.04 8.61 -9.06
CA SER A 464 -15.50 9.73 -8.27
C SER A 464 -16.29 11.00 -8.54
N GLU A 465 -16.85 11.60 -7.48
CA GLU A 465 -17.74 12.75 -7.59
C GLU A 465 -17.51 13.79 -6.50
N GLY A 466 -17.53 15.06 -6.90
CA GLY A 466 -17.48 16.21 -6.00
C GLY A 466 -16.11 16.42 -5.34
N ILE A 467 -15.04 15.99 -5.99
CA ILE A 467 -13.66 16.04 -5.50
C ILE A 467 -12.91 17.20 -6.16
N THR A 468 -12.09 17.91 -5.40
CA THR A 468 -11.20 18.95 -5.90
C THR A 468 -9.75 18.47 -5.83
N LEU A 469 -9.04 18.54 -6.98
CA LEU A 469 -7.61 18.27 -7.11
C LEU A 469 -6.92 19.57 -7.54
N GLU A 470 -6.15 20.20 -6.63
CA GLU A 470 -5.59 21.52 -6.89
C GLU A 470 -4.19 21.72 -6.33
N ASN A 471 -3.39 22.57 -6.97
CA ASN A 471 -2.04 22.92 -6.53
C ASN A 471 -1.09 21.70 -6.38
N ASN A 472 -1.32 20.60 -7.09
CA ASN A 472 -0.44 19.44 -7.04
C ASN A 472 0.63 19.56 -8.12
N LEU A 473 1.83 19.09 -7.81
CA LEU A 473 2.92 18.88 -8.76
C LEU A 473 3.04 17.38 -9.03
N VAL A 474 2.92 16.99 -10.29
CA VAL A 474 3.03 15.58 -10.72
C VAL A 474 4.02 15.46 -11.86
N TYR A 475 4.99 14.55 -11.72
CA TYR A 475 5.97 14.24 -12.77
C TYR A 475 6.46 12.80 -12.65
N ASP A 476 7.15 12.30 -13.69
CA ASP A 476 7.73 10.95 -13.73
C ASP A 476 6.74 9.86 -13.36
N THR A 477 5.68 9.72 -14.18
CA THR A 477 4.68 8.66 -14.08
C THR A 477 4.66 7.85 -15.38
N ASP A 478 4.37 6.56 -15.28
CA ASP A 478 4.39 5.69 -16.47
C ASP A 478 3.24 5.98 -17.42
N ASP A 479 2.06 6.27 -16.92
CA ASP A 479 0.88 6.46 -17.77
C ASP A 479 0.51 7.94 -17.91
N ALA A 480 -0.25 8.53 -17.00
CA ALA A 480 -0.61 9.94 -17.06
C ALA A 480 -0.45 10.65 -15.71
N SER A 481 -0.14 11.96 -15.76
CA SER A 481 -0.12 12.77 -14.53
C SER A 481 -1.49 12.86 -13.88
N PHE A 482 -2.56 12.92 -14.69
CA PHE A 482 -3.94 12.87 -14.23
C PHE A 482 -4.78 11.89 -15.06
N HIS A 483 -5.53 11.03 -14.38
CA HIS A 483 -6.50 10.13 -14.98
C HIS A 483 -7.88 10.23 -14.33
N GLN A 484 -8.92 10.30 -15.16
CA GLN A 484 -10.29 10.02 -14.74
C GLN A 484 -10.85 8.82 -15.51
N HIS A 485 -11.17 7.74 -14.79
CA HIS A 485 -11.82 6.60 -15.44
C HIS A 485 -13.25 6.97 -15.84
N TYR A 486 -14.10 7.32 -14.88
CA TYR A 486 -15.35 8.06 -15.06
C TYR A 486 -15.78 8.69 -13.73
N GLY A 487 -16.49 9.79 -13.83
CA GLY A 487 -16.88 10.54 -12.64
C GLY A 487 -17.70 11.77 -12.98
N ARG A 488 -18.15 12.47 -11.95
CA ARG A 488 -19.07 13.59 -12.09
C ARG A 488 -18.64 14.78 -11.21
N ASP A 489 -18.70 15.97 -11.81
CA ASP A 489 -18.52 17.26 -11.11
C ASP A 489 -17.22 17.38 -10.30
N ASN A 490 -16.13 16.72 -10.77
CA ASN A 490 -14.82 16.90 -10.19
C ASN A 490 -14.16 18.19 -10.68
N VAL A 491 -13.22 18.72 -9.93
CA VAL A 491 -12.47 19.94 -10.28
C VAL A 491 -10.98 19.63 -10.28
N VAL A 492 -10.33 19.84 -11.42
CA VAL A 492 -8.87 19.69 -11.61
C VAL A 492 -8.32 21.05 -11.96
N ARG A 493 -7.70 21.74 -11.01
CA ARG A 493 -7.28 23.12 -11.22
C ARG A 493 -5.93 23.45 -10.62
N ASN A 494 -5.25 24.40 -11.26
CA ASN A 494 -4.00 24.98 -10.74
C ASN A 494 -2.92 23.94 -10.43
N ASN A 495 -2.90 22.79 -11.15
CA ASN A 495 -1.87 21.77 -11.01
C ASN A 495 -0.75 21.98 -12.02
N ILE A 496 0.41 21.44 -11.73
CA ILE A 496 1.56 21.32 -12.65
C ILE A 496 1.70 19.83 -12.98
N LEU A 497 1.43 19.47 -14.25
CA LEU A 497 1.43 18.10 -14.77
C LEU A 497 2.57 17.96 -15.79
N VAL A 498 3.55 17.09 -15.51
CA VAL A 498 4.84 17.13 -16.21
C VAL A 498 5.29 15.77 -16.70
N ASP A 499 5.52 15.68 -17.99
CA ASP A 499 6.36 14.72 -18.71
C ASP A 499 6.13 13.24 -18.37
N SER A 500 4.86 12.86 -18.17
CA SER A 500 4.44 11.46 -18.04
C SER A 500 4.70 10.67 -19.33
N SER A 501 5.03 9.38 -19.21
CA SER A 501 5.58 8.61 -20.34
C SER A 501 4.59 8.35 -21.47
N SER A 502 3.32 8.02 -21.15
CA SER A 502 2.30 7.71 -22.18
C SER A 502 1.52 8.94 -22.66
N GLY A 503 1.30 9.89 -21.78
CA GLY A 503 0.56 11.13 -22.02
C GLY A 503 0.31 11.86 -20.71
N GLN A 504 -0.20 13.08 -20.74
CA GLN A 504 -0.30 13.90 -19.54
C GLN A 504 -1.66 13.77 -18.87
N VAL A 505 -2.71 13.60 -19.67
CA VAL A 505 -4.10 13.47 -19.22
C VAL A 505 -4.74 12.23 -19.82
N ALA A 506 -5.47 11.48 -19.01
CA ALA A 506 -6.25 10.34 -19.45
C ALA A 506 -7.73 10.49 -19.05
N VAL A 507 -8.62 10.18 -19.96
CA VAL A 507 -10.06 9.98 -19.71
C VAL A 507 -10.48 8.71 -20.41
N THR A 508 -10.84 7.67 -19.66
CA THR A 508 -11.06 6.35 -20.26
C THR A 508 -12.51 5.99 -20.52
N ARG A 509 -13.45 6.68 -19.88
CA ARG A 509 -14.88 6.46 -20.07
C ARG A 509 -15.63 7.80 -20.12
N ALA A 510 -16.33 8.05 -21.21
CA ALA A 510 -17.16 9.25 -21.38
C ALA A 510 -18.60 8.93 -20.98
N GLU A 511 -19.22 9.82 -20.24
CA GLU A 511 -20.61 9.75 -19.81
C GLU A 511 -21.39 11.01 -20.22
N ASP A 512 -22.73 10.94 -20.20
CA ASP A 512 -23.58 12.02 -20.71
C ASP A 512 -23.96 13.07 -19.63
N HIS A 513 -22.98 13.43 -18.77
CA HIS A 513 -23.07 14.52 -17.79
C HIS A 513 -21.74 15.25 -17.69
N ARG A 514 -21.67 16.37 -16.98
CA ARG A 514 -20.40 17.05 -16.74
C ARG A 514 -19.47 16.14 -15.95
N SER A 515 -18.39 15.72 -16.59
CA SER A 515 -17.40 14.85 -16.02
C SER A 515 -16.51 15.60 -15.01
N LEU A 516 -15.89 16.68 -15.48
CA LEU A 516 -15.05 17.53 -14.63
C LEU A 516 -14.92 18.95 -15.21
N THR A 517 -14.43 19.85 -14.38
CA THR A 517 -13.87 21.15 -14.78
C THR A 517 -12.36 21.06 -14.71
N CYS A 518 -11.67 21.36 -15.82
CA CYS A 518 -10.22 21.37 -15.92
C CYS A 518 -9.74 22.79 -16.23
N GLU A 519 -9.21 23.49 -15.22
CA GLU A 519 -8.91 24.91 -15.37
C GLU A 519 -7.59 25.33 -14.75
N ARG A 520 -6.89 26.27 -15.42
CA ARG A 520 -5.65 26.89 -14.92
C ARG A 520 -4.57 25.88 -14.53
N ASN A 521 -4.49 24.75 -15.22
CA ASN A 521 -3.38 23.82 -15.06
C ASN A 521 -2.25 24.18 -16.01
N ILE A 522 -1.03 23.88 -15.64
CA ILE A 522 0.14 23.89 -16.52
C ILE A 522 0.45 22.44 -16.88
N VAL A 523 0.42 22.12 -18.16
CA VAL A 523 0.67 20.78 -18.68
C VAL A 523 1.82 20.85 -19.67
N ILE A 524 2.93 20.18 -19.34
CA ILE A 524 4.12 20.16 -20.21
C ILE A 524 4.59 18.74 -20.47
N TRP A 525 5.16 18.51 -21.66
CA TRP A 525 5.72 17.21 -22.02
C TRP A 525 6.85 17.31 -23.05
N SER A 526 7.79 16.40 -22.96
CA SER A 526 8.84 16.17 -23.97
C SER A 526 8.68 14.82 -24.66
N LYS A 527 7.95 13.89 -24.04
CA LYS A 527 7.66 12.52 -24.50
C LYS A 527 6.16 12.25 -24.37
N GLY A 528 5.66 11.27 -25.10
CA GLY A 528 4.22 10.99 -25.15
C GLY A 528 3.43 12.10 -25.84
N ASP A 529 2.17 12.21 -25.48
CA ASP A 529 1.22 13.17 -26.04
C ASP A 529 0.54 14.00 -24.92
N ALA A 530 -0.28 14.99 -25.31
CA ALA A 530 -1.12 15.72 -24.36
C ALA A 530 -2.12 14.77 -23.68
N PHE A 531 -2.71 13.85 -24.45
CA PHE A 531 -3.59 12.80 -23.94
C PHE A 531 -3.01 11.43 -24.22
N VAL A 532 -3.17 10.49 -23.28
CA VAL A 532 -2.83 9.09 -23.55
C VAL A 532 -3.62 8.57 -24.77
N LYS A 533 -3.00 7.72 -25.58
CA LYS A 533 -3.56 7.26 -26.87
C LYS A 533 -4.97 6.66 -26.73
N TYR A 534 -5.22 5.86 -25.72
CA TYR A 534 -6.53 5.26 -25.47
C TYR A 534 -7.57 6.25 -24.90
N GLY A 535 -7.13 7.36 -24.34
CA GLY A 535 -7.97 8.39 -23.73
C GLY A 535 -8.28 9.60 -24.61
N GLY A 536 -7.52 9.83 -25.68
CA GLY A 536 -7.62 11.04 -26.51
C GLY A 536 -9.02 11.29 -27.06
N THR A 537 -9.58 10.33 -27.80
CA THR A 537 -10.96 10.41 -28.34
C THR A 537 -12.05 10.42 -27.27
N LYS A 538 -11.80 9.81 -26.13
CA LYS A 538 -12.77 9.79 -25.02
C LYS A 538 -12.78 11.11 -24.28
N SER A 539 -11.65 11.81 -24.16
CA SER A 539 -11.57 13.16 -23.60
C SER A 539 -12.33 14.19 -24.43
N GLU A 540 -12.41 13.99 -25.75
CA GLU A 540 -13.23 14.84 -26.64
C GLU A 540 -14.74 14.57 -26.54
N ARG A 541 -15.12 13.34 -26.17
CA ARG A 541 -16.52 12.93 -25.99
C ARG A 541 -17.05 13.22 -24.60
N ALA A 542 -16.17 13.20 -23.58
CA ALA A 542 -16.56 13.50 -22.21
C ALA A 542 -16.94 14.99 -22.10
N LYS A 543 -17.98 15.30 -21.36
CA LYS A 543 -18.38 16.68 -21.09
C LYS A 543 -17.45 17.29 -20.04
N ILE A 544 -16.34 17.84 -20.50
CA ILE A 544 -15.32 18.49 -19.70
C ILE A 544 -15.33 19.99 -19.98
N ASP A 545 -15.40 20.79 -18.92
CA ASP A 545 -15.23 22.24 -19.02
C ASP A 545 -13.74 22.57 -19.02
N TRP A 546 -13.16 22.75 -20.20
CA TRP A 546 -11.77 23.16 -20.35
C TRP A 546 -11.67 24.68 -20.30
N ARG A 547 -10.82 25.22 -19.40
CA ARG A 547 -10.72 26.68 -19.23
C ARG A 547 -9.33 27.13 -18.85
N ARG A 548 -8.76 28.06 -19.60
CA ARG A 548 -7.52 28.79 -19.24
C ARG A 548 -6.36 27.89 -18.78
N ASN A 549 -6.20 26.70 -19.38
CA ASN A 549 -5.04 25.84 -19.15
C ASN A 549 -3.87 26.32 -20.02
N LEU A 550 -2.66 26.10 -19.55
CA LEU A 550 -1.45 26.28 -20.34
C LEU A 550 -0.95 24.91 -20.75
N TRP A 551 -0.83 24.71 -22.06
CA TRP A 551 -0.27 23.51 -22.65
C TRP A 551 1.03 23.83 -23.34
N TRP A 552 2.04 22.98 -23.20
CA TRP A 552 3.29 23.18 -23.88
C TRP A 552 4.04 21.87 -24.12
N ARG A 553 4.47 21.69 -25.37
CA ARG A 553 5.36 20.61 -25.75
C ARG A 553 6.79 21.16 -25.83
N ALA A 554 7.75 20.48 -25.18
CA ALA A 554 9.10 20.98 -24.99
C ALA A 554 9.90 21.30 -26.27
N ASP A 555 9.53 20.68 -27.41
CA ASP A 555 10.12 20.99 -28.72
C ASP A 555 9.43 22.17 -29.43
N GLY A 556 8.45 22.80 -28.80
CA GLY A 556 7.70 23.95 -29.34
C GLY A 556 6.69 23.61 -30.44
N LYS A 557 6.56 22.34 -30.83
CA LYS A 557 5.61 21.94 -31.86
C LYS A 557 4.19 21.93 -31.31
N GLU A 558 3.31 22.68 -31.96
CA GLU A 558 1.89 22.76 -31.62
C GLU A 558 1.11 21.55 -32.15
N GLU A 559 1.52 20.36 -31.69
CA GLU A 559 0.88 19.09 -32.00
C GLU A 559 0.15 18.54 -30.77
N PHE A 560 -1.10 18.15 -30.95
CA PHE A 560 -2.01 17.76 -29.90
C PHE A 560 -2.72 16.46 -30.30
N ASN A 561 -2.11 15.32 -30.01
CA ASN A 561 -2.60 13.98 -30.40
C ASN A 561 -2.95 13.87 -31.91
N GLY A 562 -2.02 14.26 -32.79
CA GLY A 562 -2.17 14.17 -34.25
C GLY A 562 -3.04 15.27 -34.88
N THR A 563 -3.35 16.34 -34.13
CA THR A 563 -4.09 17.50 -34.63
C THR A 563 -3.44 18.81 -34.15
N SER A 564 -3.84 19.96 -34.68
CA SER A 564 -3.42 21.23 -34.11
C SER A 564 -4.11 21.54 -32.80
N PHE A 565 -3.47 22.31 -31.94
CA PHE A 565 -4.10 22.81 -30.70
C PHE A 565 -5.36 23.62 -30.99
N ALA A 566 -5.34 24.44 -32.04
CA ALA A 566 -6.50 25.24 -32.47
C ALA A 566 -7.69 24.37 -32.86
N ASP A 567 -7.47 23.28 -33.60
CA ASP A 567 -8.54 22.35 -34.00
C ASP A 567 -9.09 21.60 -32.80
N TRP A 568 -8.21 21.13 -31.89
CA TRP A 568 -8.64 20.48 -30.65
C TRP A 568 -9.50 21.42 -29.79
N ARG A 569 -9.05 22.66 -29.55
CA ARG A 569 -9.82 23.67 -28.81
C ARG A 569 -11.22 23.91 -29.39
N GLY A 570 -11.31 23.99 -30.72
CA GLY A 570 -12.57 24.14 -31.42
C GLY A 570 -13.54 22.99 -31.19
N ARG A 571 -13.03 21.75 -31.20
CA ARG A 571 -13.84 20.54 -30.94
C ARG A 571 -14.34 20.44 -29.52
N VAL A 572 -13.50 20.73 -28.53
CA VAL A 572 -13.86 20.63 -27.10
C VAL A 572 -14.45 21.91 -26.53
N LYS A 573 -14.54 22.98 -27.32
CA LYS A 573 -15.01 24.31 -26.91
C LYS A 573 -14.23 24.88 -25.70
N ASP A 574 -12.91 24.71 -25.74
CA ASP A 574 -12.03 25.22 -24.69
C ASP A 574 -12.10 26.77 -24.57
N GLU A 575 -12.22 27.27 -23.35
CA GLU A 575 -12.33 28.69 -23.07
C GLU A 575 -11.00 29.28 -22.58
N GLY A 576 -10.23 29.83 -23.49
CA GLY A 576 -9.08 30.69 -23.16
C GLY A 576 -7.79 29.97 -22.77
N SER A 577 -7.66 28.65 -22.99
CA SER A 577 -6.36 27.98 -22.88
C SER A 577 -5.39 28.42 -23.96
N VAL A 578 -4.10 28.34 -23.67
CA VAL A 578 -3.01 28.72 -24.58
C VAL A 578 -1.99 27.61 -24.74
N PHE A 579 -1.33 27.60 -25.89
CA PHE A 579 -0.15 26.78 -26.14
C PHE A 579 1.08 27.70 -26.11
N ALA A 580 1.86 27.63 -25.02
CA ALA A 580 3.00 28.52 -24.81
C ALA A 580 3.96 27.93 -23.78
N ASP A 581 5.25 28.31 -23.87
CA ASP A 581 6.23 27.98 -22.84
C ASP A 581 5.80 28.58 -21.49
N PRO A 582 5.69 27.79 -20.43
CA PRO A 582 5.34 28.27 -19.10
C PRO A 582 6.43 29.16 -18.45
N LEU A 583 7.66 29.17 -19.00
CA LEU A 583 8.81 29.88 -18.52
C LEU A 583 9.19 29.50 -17.08
N PHE A 584 9.27 28.19 -16.81
CA PHE A 584 9.86 27.67 -15.58
C PHE A 584 11.37 27.94 -15.53
N ALA A 585 11.92 28.08 -14.35
CA ALA A 585 13.35 28.31 -14.14
C ALA A 585 14.20 27.16 -14.71
N ASP A 586 13.89 25.91 -14.37
CA ASP A 586 14.48 24.70 -14.98
C ASP A 586 13.60 23.47 -14.68
N TRP A 587 12.57 23.26 -15.48
CA TRP A 587 11.66 22.14 -15.26
C TRP A 587 12.32 20.74 -15.40
N LYS A 588 13.44 20.66 -16.15
CA LYS A 588 14.17 19.39 -16.31
C LYS A 588 14.94 19.00 -15.05
N SER A 589 15.32 19.97 -14.25
CA SER A 589 15.92 19.78 -12.91
C SER A 589 14.89 19.91 -11.81
N HIS A 590 13.60 19.83 -12.15
CA HIS A 590 12.45 19.94 -11.24
C HIS A 590 12.35 21.29 -10.52
N ASP A 591 12.85 22.37 -11.12
CA ASP A 591 12.65 23.75 -10.65
C ASP A 591 11.48 24.38 -11.40
N PHE A 592 10.30 24.30 -10.80
CA PHE A 592 9.04 24.78 -11.35
C PHE A 592 8.69 26.22 -10.93
N ARG A 593 9.66 27.01 -10.51
CA ARG A 593 9.44 28.44 -10.25
C ARG A 593 9.17 29.16 -11.57
N LEU A 594 8.06 29.89 -11.62
CA LEU A 594 7.65 30.66 -12.80
C LEU A 594 8.38 31.98 -12.90
N SER A 595 8.75 32.37 -14.14
CA SER A 595 9.13 33.74 -14.44
C SER A 595 7.95 34.70 -14.19
N PRO A 596 8.18 35.95 -13.77
CA PRO A 596 7.12 36.96 -13.69
C PRO A 596 6.38 37.23 -15.01
N ASP A 597 7.02 36.92 -16.14
CA ASP A 597 6.43 37.09 -17.49
C ASP A 597 5.65 35.87 -17.96
N SER A 598 5.57 34.81 -17.13
CA SER A 598 4.89 33.56 -17.50
C SER A 598 3.47 33.79 -17.99
N PRO A 599 3.09 33.22 -19.16
CA PRO A 599 1.73 33.28 -19.64
C PRO A 599 0.73 32.60 -18.71
N ALA A 600 1.16 31.63 -17.88
CA ALA A 600 0.32 30.98 -16.89
C ALA A 600 -0.28 31.98 -15.87
N LEU A 601 0.49 32.97 -15.46
CA LEU A 601 0.03 34.02 -14.52
C LEU A 601 -1.11 34.84 -15.12
N LYS A 602 -1.05 35.12 -16.45
CA LYS A 602 -2.11 35.85 -17.18
C LYS A 602 -3.40 35.04 -17.31
N LEU A 603 -3.30 33.72 -17.26
CA LEU A 603 -4.45 32.79 -17.21
C LEU A 603 -5.08 32.67 -15.82
N GLY A 604 -4.43 33.25 -14.80
CA GLY A 604 -4.86 33.18 -13.40
C GLY A 604 -4.36 31.97 -12.66
N PHE A 605 -3.28 31.33 -13.15
CA PHE A 605 -2.54 30.34 -12.35
C PHE A 605 -1.93 31.03 -11.12
N VAL A 606 -2.15 30.44 -9.96
CA VAL A 606 -1.61 30.92 -8.68
C VAL A 606 -0.41 30.04 -8.31
N PRO A 607 0.81 30.60 -8.31
CA PRO A 607 2.00 29.84 -7.89
C PRO A 607 1.86 29.30 -6.47
N PHE A 608 2.33 28.08 -6.27
CA PHE A 608 2.44 27.45 -4.96
C PHE A 608 3.86 26.93 -4.75
N ASP A 609 4.22 26.64 -3.52
CA ASP A 609 5.56 26.16 -3.16
C ASP A 609 5.56 24.64 -2.95
N PRO A 610 6.08 23.84 -3.91
CA PRO A 610 6.17 22.39 -3.76
C PRO A 610 7.08 21.94 -2.62
N SER A 611 8.01 22.78 -2.15
CA SER A 611 8.93 22.44 -1.07
C SER A 611 8.25 22.30 0.30
N LEU A 612 6.98 22.70 0.40
CA LEU A 612 6.17 22.52 1.60
C LEU A 612 5.56 21.11 1.70
N ALA A 613 5.62 20.32 0.64
CA ALA A 613 5.18 18.93 0.65
C ALA A 613 6.19 18.03 1.38
N GLY A 614 5.68 16.96 1.98
CA GLY A 614 6.47 16.06 2.81
C GLY A 614 6.51 16.45 4.28
N ARG A 615 7.35 15.75 5.03
CA ARG A 615 7.50 15.95 6.48
C ARG A 615 8.02 17.35 6.79
N ARG A 616 7.54 17.92 7.88
CA ARG A 616 8.00 19.23 8.32
C ARG A 616 9.45 19.17 8.75
N LYS A 617 10.25 20.15 8.31
CA LYS A 617 11.63 20.31 8.78
C LYS A 617 11.60 20.60 10.28
N ARG A 618 12.26 19.78 11.07
CA ARG A 618 12.41 19.94 12.51
C ARG A 618 13.65 20.74 12.85
#